data_fbe107d61428e86257ca9f5103638118
#
_entry.id   fbe107d61428e86257ca9f5103638118
#
_cell.length_a   1.000
_cell.length_b   1.000
_cell.length_c   1.000
_cell.angle_alpha   90.00
_cell.angle_beta   90.00
_cell.angle_gamma   90.00
#
_symmetry.space_group_name_H-M   'P 1'
#
loop_
_entity.id
_entity.type
_entity.pdbx_description
1 polymer ?
#
loop_
_entity_poly.entity_id
_entity_poly.type
_entity_poly.pdbx_seq_one_letter_code
_entity_poly.pdbx_strand_id
1 'polypeptide(L)'
;MSLSTIFAAMALSATAVATDTVNLPTATVTAPAKTKVELLPLDVTMINSETIERSAETSLLPIMVSNVPGLFVTERGFMGYGVSGGSAGAVNIRGVGQGNKVLFLIDGQPQWAGVFGHSLPDTYVTNGVERVEVVKGPSSLLYGSNAMGGSVNIITRRQTRDGVFGSARAMFGSFSTQKFAVSTGVKKGKFSATVAGQVDRSNGNREGSEFWLANEFMQVQYDASDNWQTGVNVDMSQTHANNPGTTQSPLLSMWTRLQRGTASIYAKNRYDRFNGGVQAYINWGRNKVDDGYAPGATPRDYLFNSTDYNMGFTLYQTVNPWRDADISAGIDFVHWGGHNWNTDKIDPSKRSAEFKAHENEIAGYVMVQQGLWHDLLSINAGVRLQHSSQYGNEWVPQAGLVASPFKGSTMKFSFGKGFRAPNLRELYLYAPANPDLKPEYMYNYEVELRQRFLEGRLNVGIALFFIDGKDMIQTRMIDGRPKNMNTGKFINKGFEVDATYIINKEWSVSANYSYLHTDTPLLAAPKNKLNAKVDYAPGDFRFTLENSTIWSLYTNLDPVVKSDYTLLDLRAAYTLHNRVPVTLMVKADNILDRHYEIVYGCPMPGITLMGGVEFKF
;
A
#
# COMPACT_ATOMS: atom_id res chain seq x y z
N MET A 1 -38.51 17.81 2.86
CA MET A 1 -38.69 16.34 2.97
C MET A 1 -37.73 15.85 4.04
N SER A 2 -38.26 15.29 5.12
CA SER A 2 -37.43 14.88 6.28
C SER A 2 -36.77 13.52 6.01
N LEU A 3 -35.60 13.31 6.61
CA LEU A 3 -34.83 12.06 6.51
C LEU A 3 -35.64 10.79 6.86
N SER A 4 -36.72 10.93 7.61
CA SER A 4 -37.64 9.82 7.97
C SER A 4 -38.45 9.27 6.79
N THR A 5 -38.62 10.02 5.71
CA THR A 5 -39.43 9.60 4.54
C THR A 5 -38.62 8.76 3.55
N ILE A 6 -37.28 8.82 3.60
CA ILE A 6 -36.39 8.04 2.72
C ILE A 6 -36.22 6.60 3.26
N PHE A 7 -36.27 6.43 4.57
CA PHE A 7 -36.18 5.09 5.18
C PHE A 7 -37.45 4.24 5.07
N ALA A 8 -38.61 4.86 4.88
CA ALA A 8 -39.89 4.14 4.79
C ALA A 8 -40.20 3.54 3.40
N ALA A 9 -39.49 4.00 2.34
CA ALA A 9 -39.75 3.55 0.96
C ALA A 9 -38.98 2.26 0.57
N MET A 10 -38.05 1.77 1.41
CA MET A 10 -37.27 0.55 1.13
C MET A 10 -37.78 -0.73 1.82
N ALA A 11 -38.94 -0.69 2.47
CA ALA A 11 -39.48 -1.80 3.27
C ALA A 11 -40.62 -2.58 2.60
N LEU A 12 -40.65 -2.70 1.27
CA LEU A 12 -41.76 -3.48 0.63
C LEU A 12 -41.22 -4.58 -0.29
N SER A 13 -41.67 -5.81 0.07
CA SER A 13 -41.66 -7.07 -0.66
C SER A 13 -40.37 -7.87 -0.78
N ALA A 14 -40.05 -8.64 0.25
CA ALA A 14 -39.21 -9.83 0.15
C ALA A 14 -40.06 -11.08 0.19
N THR A 15 -40.33 -11.69 -0.95
CA THR A 15 -40.73 -13.09 -1.04
C THR A 15 -39.54 -13.99 -0.71
N ALA A 16 -39.72 -14.89 0.27
CA ALA A 16 -38.67 -15.80 0.74
C ALA A 16 -38.29 -16.80 -0.37
N VAL A 17 -37.08 -16.67 -0.86
CA VAL A 17 -36.35 -17.70 -1.61
C VAL A 17 -35.35 -18.32 -0.66
N ALA A 18 -35.29 -19.66 -0.61
CA ALA A 18 -34.40 -20.43 0.25
C ALA A 18 -32.94 -19.96 0.06
N THR A 19 -32.32 -19.53 1.14
CA THR A 19 -31.07 -18.78 1.15
C THR A 19 -29.92 -19.66 1.58
N ASP A 20 -28.97 -19.91 0.65
CA ASP A 20 -27.59 -20.22 1.05
C ASP A 20 -27.00 -18.96 1.69
N THR A 21 -26.77 -18.99 2.99
CA THR A 21 -26.08 -17.91 3.71
C THR A 21 -24.64 -17.81 3.18
N VAL A 22 -24.31 -16.72 2.49
CA VAL A 22 -22.94 -16.41 2.11
C VAL A 22 -22.20 -15.95 3.36
N ASN A 23 -21.55 -16.89 4.05
CA ASN A 23 -20.63 -16.58 5.13
C ASN A 23 -19.35 -16.01 4.52
N LEU A 24 -19.25 -14.68 4.47
CA LEU A 24 -17.96 -14.02 4.22
C LEU A 24 -17.01 -14.39 5.38
N PRO A 25 -15.80 -14.86 5.09
CA PRO A 25 -14.86 -15.19 6.15
C PRO A 25 -14.60 -13.95 7.01
N THR A 26 -14.60 -14.13 8.33
CA THR A 26 -14.29 -13.06 9.28
C THR A 26 -12.87 -12.58 9.01
N ALA A 27 -12.75 -11.36 8.49
CA ALA A 27 -11.47 -10.76 8.19
C ALA A 27 -10.72 -10.47 9.51
N THR A 28 -9.47 -10.90 9.60
CA THR A 28 -8.59 -10.61 10.74
C THR A 28 -7.36 -9.88 10.23
N VAL A 29 -7.03 -8.73 10.83
CA VAL A 29 -5.79 -7.99 10.54
C VAL A 29 -4.61 -8.71 11.19
N THR A 30 -3.50 -8.79 10.46
CA THR A 30 -2.23 -9.33 10.97
C THR A 30 -1.41 -8.25 11.70
N ALA A 31 -2.07 -7.32 12.38
CA ALA A 31 -1.44 -6.47 13.38
C ALA A 31 -0.92 -7.33 14.55
N PRO A 32 -0.08 -6.80 15.46
CA PRO A 32 0.44 -7.55 16.60
C PRO A 32 -0.63 -8.34 17.37
N ALA A 33 -1.89 -7.90 17.38
CA ALA A 33 -3.02 -8.69 17.84
C ALA A 33 -3.85 -9.15 16.63
N LYS A 34 -4.08 -10.45 16.46
CA LYS A 34 -5.08 -10.97 15.50
C LYS A 34 -6.46 -10.57 16.00
N THR A 35 -6.86 -9.34 15.73
CA THR A 35 -8.17 -8.83 16.10
C THR A 35 -9.08 -8.85 14.88
N LYS A 36 -10.35 -9.20 15.07
CA LYS A 36 -11.36 -9.07 14.02
C LYS A 36 -11.39 -7.62 13.56
N VAL A 37 -11.27 -7.37 12.25
CA VAL A 37 -11.31 -6.02 11.65
C VAL A 37 -12.52 -5.22 12.13
N GLU A 38 -13.65 -5.91 12.34
CA GLU A 38 -14.89 -5.31 12.81
C GLU A 38 -14.77 -4.70 14.21
N LEU A 39 -13.87 -5.20 15.07
CA LEU A 39 -13.65 -4.72 16.44
C LEU A 39 -12.51 -3.70 16.57
N LEU A 40 -11.74 -3.48 15.50
CA LEU A 40 -10.72 -2.43 15.49
C LEU A 40 -11.36 -1.07 15.21
N PRO A 41 -11.04 -0.03 15.96
CA PRO A 41 -11.50 1.34 15.69
C PRO A 41 -10.69 1.98 14.56
N LEU A 42 -10.41 1.23 13.51
CA LEU A 42 -9.64 1.65 12.35
C LEU A 42 -10.43 1.33 11.09
N ASP A 43 -10.36 2.20 10.10
CA ASP A 43 -10.91 1.94 8.78
C ASP A 43 -9.90 1.08 8.00
N VAL A 44 -10.25 -0.19 7.79
CA VAL A 44 -9.40 -1.18 7.13
C VAL A 44 -10.08 -1.70 5.87
N THR A 45 -9.42 -1.53 4.74
CA THR A 45 -9.81 -2.18 3.48
C THR A 45 -8.95 -3.42 3.25
N MET A 46 -9.58 -4.57 3.01
CA MET A 46 -8.90 -5.82 2.69
C MET A 46 -9.10 -6.19 1.23
N ILE A 47 -8.00 -6.46 0.53
CA ILE A 47 -7.98 -6.94 -0.84
C ILE A 47 -7.52 -8.40 -0.79
N ASN A 48 -8.41 -9.32 -1.10
CA ASN A 48 -8.13 -10.76 -1.02
C ASN A 48 -7.43 -11.30 -2.28
N SER A 49 -6.94 -12.54 -2.21
CA SER A 49 -6.26 -13.20 -3.33
C SER A 49 -7.13 -13.32 -4.58
N GLU A 50 -8.43 -13.53 -4.43
CA GLU A 50 -9.35 -13.61 -5.57
C GLU A 50 -9.41 -12.30 -6.36
N THR A 51 -9.51 -11.16 -5.66
CA THR A 51 -9.47 -9.82 -6.28
C THR A 51 -8.12 -9.58 -6.97
N ILE A 52 -7.01 -9.98 -6.34
CA ILE A 52 -5.66 -9.85 -6.90
C ILE A 52 -5.53 -10.70 -8.17
N GLU A 53 -5.93 -11.95 -8.15
CA GLU A 53 -5.85 -12.87 -9.28
C GLU A 53 -6.74 -12.43 -10.45
N ARG A 54 -7.97 -11.98 -10.18
CA ARG A 54 -8.92 -11.48 -11.19
C ARG A 54 -8.47 -10.19 -11.87
N SER A 55 -7.66 -9.39 -11.22
CA SER A 55 -7.18 -8.12 -11.80
C SER A 55 -6.27 -8.32 -13.02
N ALA A 56 -5.63 -9.48 -13.14
CA ALA A 56 -4.58 -9.77 -14.14
C ALA A 56 -3.40 -8.76 -14.08
N GLU A 57 -3.25 -8.05 -12.94
CA GLU A 57 -2.14 -7.15 -12.69
C GLU A 57 -0.92 -7.90 -12.16
N THR A 58 0.25 -7.33 -12.37
CA THR A 58 1.51 -7.79 -11.81
C THR A 58 2.04 -6.87 -10.70
N SER A 59 1.49 -5.65 -10.59
CA SER A 59 1.69 -4.71 -9.49
C SER A 59 0.46 -4.64 -8.61
N LEU A 60 0.65 -4.46 -7.29
CA LEU A 60 -0.43 -4.27 -6.33
C LEU A 60 -1.04 -2.86 -6.38
N LEU A 61 -0.30 -1.87 -6.90
CA LEU A 61 -0.70 -0.46 -6.82
C LEU A 61 -2.00 -0.15 -7.59
N PRO A 62 -2.19 -0.56 -8.86
CA PRO A 62 -3.45 -0.34 -9.56
C PRO A 62 -4.62 -1.00 -8.86
N ILE A 63 -4.41 -2.21 -8.29
CA ILE A 63 -5.44 -2.93 -7.55
C ILE A 63 -5.86 -2.15 -6.29
N MET A 64 -4.90 -1.56 -5.58
CA MET A 64 -5.19 -0.71 -4.41
C MET A 64 -5.92 0.57 -4.81
N VAL A 65 -5.50 1.23 -5.89
CA VAL A 65 -6.17 2.45 -6.38
C VAL A 65 -7.64 2.18 -6.71
N SER A 66 -7.96 1.05 -7.32
CA SER A 66 -9.34 0.73 -7.71
C SER A 66 -10.20 0.26 -6.53
N ASN A 67 -9.63 -0.42 -5.52
CA ASN A 67 -10.40 -1.05 -4.45
C ASN A 67 -10.42 -0.26 -3.13
N VAL A 68 -9.52 0.72 -2.93
CA VAL A 68 -9.41 1.48 -1.68
C VAL A 68 -9.89 2.91 -1.89
N PRO A 69 -11.04 3.31 -1.30
CA PRO A 69 -11.48 4.71 -1.34
C PRO A 69 -10.40 5.62 -0.71
N GLY A 70 -10.20 6.82 -1.26
CA GLY A 70 -9.24 7.80 -0.74
C GLY A 70 -7.76 7.48 -0.97
N LEU A 71 -7.41 6.31 -1.51
CA LEU A 71 -6.05 5.97 -1.91
C LEU A 71 -5.80 6.36 -3.38
N PHE A 72 -4.67 6.99 -3.64
CA PHE A 72 -4.23 7.36 -4.98
C PHE A 72 -2.71 7.21 -5.11
N VAL A 73 -2.25 6.82 -6.30
CA VAL A 73 -0.83 6.63 -6.63
C VAL A 73 -0.50 7.42 -7.90
N THR A 74 0.65 8.09 -7.92
CA THR A 74 1.14 8.74 -9.14
C THR A 74 1.85 7.76 -10.05
N GLU A 75 1.57 7.86 -11.33
CA GLU A 75 2.19 7.11 -12.41
C GLU A 75 2.68 8.07 -13.48
N ARG A 76 3.73 7.67 -14.23
CA ARG A 76 4.33 8.48 -15.29
C ARG A 76 4.28 7.86 -16.67
N GLY A 77 3.69 6.70 -16.79
CA GLY A 77 3.59 5.93 -18.02
C GLY A 77 3.05 4.54 -17.78
N PHE A 78 3.20 3.68 -18.76
CA PHE A 78 2.61 2.32 -18.77
C PHE A 78 3.18 1.39 -17.69
N MET A 79 4.48 1.47 -17.42
CA MET A 79 5.16 0.73 -16.36
C MET A 79 6.28 1.59 -15.75
N GLY A 80 6.61 1.29 -14.50
CA GLY A 80 7.62 2.01 -13.75
C GLY A 80 7.04 3.27 -13.08
N TYR A 81 6.88 3.19 -11.77
CA TYR A 81 6.43 4.34 -10.96
C TYR A 81 7.55 5.36 -10.78
N GLY A 82 8.80 4.90 -10.88
CA GLY A 82 10.02 5.70 -10.82
C GLY A 82 10.35 6.24 -9.42
N VAL A 83 11.55 6.79 -9.25
CA VAL A 83 12.04 7.35 -7.97
C VAL A 83 12.66 8.74 -8.11
N SER A 84 12.64 9.35 -9.27
CA SER A 84 13.28 10.65 -9.50
C SER A 84 12.29 11.72 -9.93
N GLY A 85 12.64 12.99 -9.67
CA GLY A 85 11.86 14.15 -10.08
C GLY A 85 10.62 14.43 -9.22
N GLY A 86 10.68 14.10 -7.93
CA GLY A 86 9.79 14.66 -6.92
C GLY A 86 8.40 14.06 -6.78
N SER A 87 8.00 13.10 -7.63
CA SER A 87 6.64 12.56 -7.58
C SER A 87 6.51 11.10 -8.01
N ALA A 88 7.62 10.41 -8.09
CA ALA A 88 7.66 9.04 -8.54
C ALA A 88 6.96 8.14 -7.54
N GLY A 89 5.85 7.54 -7.94
CA GLY A 89 5.14 6.56 -7.14
C GLY A 89 4.69 7.05 -5.77
N ALA A 90 4.33 8.33 -5.66
CA ALA A 90 3.77 8.84 -4.41
C ALA A 90 2.44 8.14 -4.12
N VAL A 91 2.37 7.46 -2.98
CA VAL A 91 1.16 6.84 -2.49
C VAL A 91 0.53 7.77 -1.46
N ASN A 92 -0.72 8.17 -1.71
CA ASN A 92 -1.50 9.04 -0.86
C ASN A 92 -2.73 8.34 -0.34
N ILE A 93 -3.04 8.54 0.93
CA ILE A 93 -4.32 8.18 1.53
C ILE A 93 -4.92 9.48 2.09
N ARG A 94 -6.11 9.89 1.60
CA ARG A 94 -6.81 11.10 2.05
C ARG A 94 -5.95 12.37 1.98
N GLY A 95 -5.08 12.46 0.93
CA GLY A 95 -4.16 13.58 0.74
C GLY A 95 -2.91 13.57 1.63
N VAL A 96 -2.69 12.50 2.39
CA VAL A 96 -1.50 12.32 3.24
C VAL A 96 -0.62 11.24 2.62
N GLY A 97 0.54 11.60 2.07
CA GLY A 97 1.38 10.60 1.39
C GLY A 97 2.75 11.09 0.96
N GLN A 98 2.90 12.34 0.55
CA GLN A 98 4.20 12.87 0.13
C GLN A 98 5.25 12.75 1.25
N GLY A 99 6.46 12.31 0.89
CA GLY A 99 7.57 12.19 1.82
C GLY A 99 7.49 10.99 2.76
N ASN A 100 6.92 9.85 2.30
CA ASN A 100 6.80 8.60 3.06
C ASN A 100 5.93 8.71 4.31
N LYS A 101 4.68 9.07 4.12
CA LYS A 101 3.66 9.17 5.19
C LYS A 101 2.69 7.99 5.20
N VAL A 102 2.80 7.09 4.20
CA VAL A 102 2.09 5.81 4.13
C VAL A 102 3.14 4.70 4.20
N LEU A 103 3.09 3.90 5.24
CA LEU A 103 4.06 2.83 5.48
C LEU A 103 3.63 1.56 4.76
N PHE A 104 4.54 1.01 3.93
CA PHE A 104 4.39 -0.33 3.38
C PHE A 104 5.06 -1.36 4.29
N LEU A 105 4.41 -2.52 4.42
CA LEU A 105 4.93 -3.66 5.16
C LEU A 105 4.77 -4.94 4.33
N ILE A 106 5.68 -5.89 4.51
CA ILE A 106 5.54 -7.27 4.04
C ILE A 106 5.53 -8.17 5.27
N ASP A 107 4.42 -8.88 5.51
CA ASP A 107 4.19 -9.71 6.71
C ASP A 107 4.44 -8.97 8.05
N GLY A 108 4.12 -7.66 8.09
CA GLY A 108 4.33 -6.79 9.24
C GLY A 108 5.73 -6.16 9.33
N GLN A 109 6.60 -6.40 8.37
CA GLN A 109 7.96 -5.89 8.30
C GLN A 109 8.00 -4.58 7.49
N PRO A 110 8.43 -3.44 8.06
CA PRO A 110 8.45 -2.15 7.40
C PRO A 110 9.34 -2.12 6.14
N GLN A 111 8.86 -1.52 5.06
CA GLN A 111 9.52 -1.40 3.76
C GLN A 111 9.72 0.07 3.38
N TRP A 112 10.95 0.58 3.42
CA TRP A 112 11.28 1.94 3.00
C TRP A 112 12.79 2.14 2.77
N ALA A 113 13.15 3.13 1.96
CA ALA A 113 14.54 3.46 1.63
C ALA A 113 15.17 4.35 2.70
N GLY A 114 16.25 3.90 3.35
CA GLY A 114 16.87 4.57 4.49
C GLY A 114 17.41 5.98 4.20
N VAL A 115 17.94 6.25 3.00
CA VAL A 115 18.47 7.58 2.65
C VAL A 115 17.35 8.57 2.36
N PHE A 116 16.38 8.19 1.53
CA PHE A 116 15.35 9.09 1.01
C PHE A 116 14.02 8.98 1.74
N GLY A 117 13.86 7.99 2.59
CA GLY A 117 12.67 7.80 3.43
C GLY A 117 11.38 7.48 2.68
N HIS A 118 11.41 7.08 1.41
CA HIS A 118 10.19 6.81 0.64
C HIS A 118 9.97 5.31 0.41
N SER A 119 8.72 4.95 0.19
CA SER A 119 8.33 3.64 -0.32
C SER A 119 8.89 3.43 -1.74
N LEU A 120 8.97 2.18 -2.17
CA LEU A 120 9.48 1.79 -3.49
C LEU A 120 8.40 1.05 -4.27
N PRO A 121 7.46 1.79 -4.88
CA PRO A 121 6.24 1.24 -5.46
C PRO A 121 6.47 0.13 -6.49
N ASP A 122 7.54 0.22 -7.28
CA ASP A 122 7.87 -0.77 -8.30
C ASP A 122 8.16 -2.17 -7.73
N THR A 123 8.42 -2.30 -6.43
CA THR A 123 8.74 -3.58 -5.80
C THR A 123 7.52 -4.33 -5.23
N TYR A 124 6.33 -3.71 -5.24
CA TYR A 124 5.12 -4.32 -4.68
C TYR A 124 4.36 -5.12 -5.74
N VAL A 125 4.80 -6.35 -5.96
CA VAL A 125 4.26 -7.27 -6.96
C VAL A 125 3.11 -8.13 -6.42
N THR A 126 2.29 -8.68 -7.32
CA THR A 126 1.14 -9.55 -6.97
C THR A 126 1.52 -11.00 -6.73
N ASN A 127 2.66 -11.45 -7.29
CA ASN A 127 3.07 -12.85 -7.22
C ASN A 127 3.43 -13.27 -5.79
N GLY A 128 2.89 -14.38 -5.32
CA GLY A 128 3.12 -14.85 -3.94
C GLY A 128 2.32 -14.11 -2.86
N VAL A 129 1.39 -13.21 -3.22
CA VAL A 129 0.56 -12.46 -2.27
C VAL A 129 -0.76 -13.19 -2.01
N GLU A 130 -1.15 -13.27 -0.74
CA GLU A 130 -2.43 -13.80 -0.28
C GLU A 130 -3.50 -12.70 -0.17
N ARG A 131 -3.12 -11.56 0.41
CA ARG A 131 -4.01 -10.40 0.57
C ARG A 131 -3.22 -9.13 0.87
N VAL A 132 -3.87 -8.00 0.71
CA VAL A 132 -3.36 -6.69 1.12
C VAL A 132 -4.31 -6.09 2.16
N GLU A 133 -3.76 -5.61 3.26
CA GLU A 133 -4.48 -4.94 4.35
C GLU A 133 -4.10 -3.46 4.30
N VAL A 134 -5.06 -2.59 4.00
CA VAL A 134 -4.85 -1.14 3.94
C VAL A 134 -5.56 -0.48 5.10
N VAL A 135 -4.79 0.08 6.02
CA VAL A 135 -5.30 0.89 7.14
C VAL A 135 -5.30 2.35 6.71
N LYS A 136 -6.46 2.98 6.70
CA LYS A 136 -6.63 4.40 6.40
C LYS A 136 -6.62 5.21 7.69
N GLY A 137 -5.84 6.29 7.71
CA GLY A 137 -5.55 7.04 8.95
C GLY A 137 -4.35 6.50 9.73
N PRO A 138 -3.98 7.15 10.85
CA PRO A 138 -2.71 6.91 11.53
C PRO A 138 -2.59 5.49 12.08
N SER A 139 -1.49 4.84 11.73
CA SER A 139 -1.10 3.51 12.22
C SER A 139 0.19 3.58 13.05
N SER A 140 0.61 4.79 13.44
CA SER A 140 1.88 5.02 14.16
C SER A 140 1.92 4.42 15.56
N LEU A 141 0.78 4.13 16.19
CA LEU A 141 0.73 3.39 17.44
C LEU A 141 1.38 2.00 17.29
N LEU A 142 1.08 1.31 16.19
CA LEU A 142 1.56 -0.06 15.94
C LEU A 142 2.94 -0.07 15.28
N TYR A 143 3.18 0.83 14.31
CA TYR A 143 4.32 0.74 13.40
C TYR A 143 5.31 1.90 13.53
N GLY A 144 5.05 2.87 14.41
CA GLY A 144 5.93 4.02 14.64
C GLY A 144 5.92 5.04 13.49
N SER A 145 7.09 5.59 13.21
CA SER A 145 7.30 6.58 12.15
C SER A 145 6.88 6.05 10.78
N ASN A 146 6.55 6.99 9.88
CA ASN A 146 6.16 6.75 8.48
C ASN A 146 4.74 6.16 8.29
N ALA A 147 4.08 5.69 9.35
CA ALA A 147 2.68 5.26 9.33
C ALA A 147 1.71 6.40 9.68
N MET A 148 2.07 7.64 9.34
CA MET A 148 1.33 8.86 9.66
C MET A 148 -0.03 8.89 8.96
N GLY A 149 -0.08 8.70 7.64
CA GLY A 149 -1.31 8.74 6.83
C GLY A 149 -2.01 7.38 6.74
N GLY A 150 -1.32 6.31 7.10
CA GLY A 150 -1.84 4.94 7.03
C GLY A 150 -0.74 3.91 6.84
N SER A 151 -1.16 2.66 6.68
CA SER A 151 -0.25 1.56 6.36
C SER A 151 -0.86 0.59 5.35
N VAL A 152 0.00 -0.03 4.56
CA VAL A 152 -0.31 -1.09 3.60
C VAL A 152 0.50 -2.31 3.99
N ASN A 153 -0.16 -3.37 4.45
CA ASN A 153 0.50 -4.61 4.84
C ASN A 153 0.21 -5.69 3.79
N ILE A 154 1.25 -6.10 3.08
CA ILE A 154 1.22 -7.15 2.06
C ILE A 154 1.45 -8.47 2.78
N ILE A 155 0.44 -9.34 2.76
CA ILE A 155 0.51 -10.65 3.39
C ILE A 155 0.84 -11.69 2.34
N THR A 156 1.94 -12.40 2.55
CA THR A 156 2.41 -13.41 1.62
C THR A 156 1.62 -14.71 1.74
N ARG A 157 1.49 -15.41 0.61
CA ARG A 157 0.75 -16.67 0.52
C ARG A 157 1.45 -17.77 1.32
N ARG A 158 0.66 -18.49 2.11
CA ARG A 158 1.12 -19.62 2.92
C ARG A 158 0.41 -20.89 2.51
N GLN A 159 1.17 -21.97 2.37
CA GLN A 159 0.56 -23.27 2.16
C GLN A 159 0.03 -23.82 3.49
N THR A 160 -1.28 -24.06 3.54
CA THR A 160 -1.97 -24.54 4.74
C THR A 160 -2.35 -26.02 4.68
N ARG A 161 -2.42 -26.62 3.48
CA ARG A 161 -2.78 -28.03 3.25
C ARG A 161 -1.55 -28.80 2.79
N ASP A 162 -1.43 -30.05 3.26
CA ASP A 162 -0.37 -30.95 2.78
C ASP A 162 -0.48 -31.17 1.25
N GLY A 163 0.66 -31.20 0.59
CA GLY A 163 0.77 -31.33 -0.85
C GLY A 163 1.72 -30.32 -1.48
N VAL A 164 1.73 -30.33 -2.80
CA VAL A 164 2.45 -29.37 -3.64
C VAL A 164 1.42 -28.57 -4.43
N PHE A 165 1.61 -27.29 -4.51
CA PHE A 165 0.81 -26.40 -5.36
C PHE A 165 1.74 -25.50 -6.16
N GLY A 166 1.26 -24.98 -7.26
CA GLY A 166 2.01 -24.02 -8.04
C GLY A 166 1.16 -23.31 -9.07
N SER A 167 1.72 -22.22 -9.60
CA SER A 167 1.18 -21.53 -10.75
C SER A 167 2.30 -21.02 -11.65
N ALA A 168 2.03 -20.96 -12.93
CA ALA A 168 2.90 -20.32 -13.91
C ALA A 168 2.03 -19.45 -14.82
N ARG A 169 2.38 -18.17 -14.97
CA ARG A 169 1.65 -17.19 -15.80
C ARG A 169 2.60 -16.55 -16.80
N ALA A 170 2.13 -16.39 -18.03
CA ALA A 170 2.80 -15.63 -19.08
C ALA A 170 1.80 -14.68 -19.73
N MET A 171 2.18 -13.41 -19.90
CA MET A 171 1.35 -12.39 -20.54
C MET A 171 2.18 -11.56 -21.50
N PHE A 172 1.55 -11.15 -22.62
CA PHE A 172 2.13 -10.34 -23.68
C PHE A 172 1.16 -9.26 -24.09
N GLY A 173 1.66 -8.08 -24.47
CA GLY A 173 0.76 -6.97 -24.83
C GLY A 173 1.43 -5.76 -25.45
N SER A 174 0.70 -4.66 -25.41
CA SER A 174 1.10 -3.36 -25.93
C SER A 174 2.49 -2.96 -25.47
N PHE A 175 3.19 -2.16 -26.26
CA PHE A 175 4.58 -1.69 -26.00
C PHE A 175 5.59 -2.83 -25.82
N SER A 176 5.42 -3.93 -26.56
CA SER A 176 6.25 -5.14 -26.43
C SER A 176 6.35 -5.67 -25.00
N THR A 177 5.29 -5.48 -24.22
CA THR A 177 5.25 -5.90 -22.82
C THR A 177 5.24 -7.41 -22.69
N GLN A 178 6.05 -7.90 -21.77
CA GLN A 178 6.18 -9.31 -21.42
C GLN A 178 6.18 -9.44 -19.91
N LYS A 179 5.34 -10.32 -19.36
CA LYS A 179 5.22 -10.56 -17.93
C LYS A 179 5.21 -12.07 -17.67
N PHE A 180 6.12 -12.53 -16.84
CA PHE A 180 6.25 -13.93 -16.45
C PHE A 180 6.25 -14.03 -14.93
N ALA A 181 5.43 -14.92 -14.39
CA ALA A 181 5.37 -15.18 -12.97
C ALA A 181 5.25 -16.68 -12.71
N VAL A 182 6.01 -17.18 -11.73
CA VAL A 182 5.96 -18.56 -11.27
C VAL A 182 5.89 -18.54 -9.75
N SER A 183 5.03 -19.38 -9.18
CA SER A 183 5.04 -19.66 -7.75
C SER A 183 4.83 -21.13 -7.49
N THR A 184 5.52 -21.67 -6.50
CA THR A 184 5.32 -23.04 -6.04
C THR A 184 5.48 -23.11 -4.53
N GLY A 185 4.79 -24.05 -3.93
CA GLY A 185 4.88 -24.29 -2.50
C GLY A 185 4.64 -25.75 -2.16
N VAL A 186 5.17 -26.14 -1.04
CA VAL A 186 5.01 -27.50 -0.47
C VAL A 186 4.65 -27.39 1.01
N LYS A 187 3.74 -28.24 1.46
CA LYS A 187 3.54 -28.51 2.90
C LYS A 187 3.58 -30.00 3.11
N LYS A 188 4.31 -30.41 4.13
CA LYS A 188 4.36 -31.80 4.62
C LYS A 188 4.45 -31.80 6.14
N GLY A 189 3.34 -32.17 6.78
CA GLY A 189 3.23 -32.14 8.24
C GLY A 189 3.52 -30.75 8.80
N LYS A 190 4.58 -30.62 9.62
CA LYS A 190 4.99 -29.39 10.29
C LYS A 190 5.80 -28.41 9.42
N PHE A 191 6.24 -28.85 8.25
CA PHE A 191 7.08 -28.03 7.37
C PHE A 191 6.29 -27.48 6.21
N SER A 192 6.49 -26.21 5.88
CA SER A 192 6.00 -25.59 4.63
C SER A 192 7.05 -24.65 4.04
N ALA A 193 7.10 -24.62 2.72
CA ALA A 193 7.94 -23.69 1.98
C ALA A 193 7.21 -23.17 0.73
N THR A 194 7.46 -21.91 0.39
CA THR A 194 6.94 -21.26 -0.81
C THR A 194 8.07 -20.51 -1.49
N VAL A 195 8.14 -20.62 -2.82
CA VAL A 195 9.05 -19.84 -3.67
C VAL A 195 8.23 -19.22 -4.78
N ALA A 196 8.47 -17.95 -5.09
CA ALA A 196 7.83 -17.23 -6.18
C ALA A 196 8.86 -16.37 -6.91
N GLY A 197 8.69 -16.20 -8.21
CA GLY A 197 9.51 -15.33 -9.04
C GLY A 197 8.69 -14.66 -10.13
N GLN A 198 9.03 -13.41 -10.44
CA GLN A 198 8.36 -12.62 -11.47
C GLN A 198 9.37 -11.81 -12.25
N VAL A 199 9.17 -11.71 -13.56
CA VAL A 199 9.93 -10.85 -14.46
C VAL A 199 8.97 -10.12 -15.37
N ASP A 200 9.04 -8.79 -15.35
CA ASP A 200 8.24 -7.91 -16.19
C ASP A 200 9.15 -6.99 -17.01
N ARG A 201 8.83 -6.78 -18.27
CA ARG A 201 9.50 -5.79 -19.12
C ARG A 201 8.53 -5.13 -20.08
N SER A 202 8.82 -3.88 -20.44
CA SER A 202 8.09 -3.12 -21.45
C SER A 202 9.00 -2.10 -22.10
N ASN A 203 8.72 -1.74 -23.34
CA ASN A 203 9.36 -0.60 -23.99
C ASN A 203 8.74 0.74 -23.53
N GLY A 204 7.63 0.70 -22.75
CA GLY A 204 6.90 1.88 -22.32
C GLY A 204 6.08 2.54 -23.44
N ASN A 205 5.18 3.45 -23.07
CA ASN A 205 4.32 4.17 -24.01
C ASN A 205 4.98 5.43 -24.62
N ARG A 206 6.19 5.78 -24.18
CA ARG A 206 6.97 6.92 -24.67
C ARG A 206 8.38 6.43 -25.01
N GLU A 207 9.00 7.01 -26.02
CA GLU A 207 10.40 6.77 -26.33
C GLU A 207 11.29 7.11 -25.12
N GLY A 208 12.21 6.19 -24.76
CA GLY A 208 13.06 6.32 -23.58
C GLY A 208 12.35 6.07 -22.26
N SER A 209 11.20 5.34 -22.25
CA SER A 209 10.52 4.93 -21.02
C SER A 209 10.50 3.41 -20.79
N GLU A 210 11.56 2.73 -21.24
CA GLU A 210 11.73 1.31 -21.05
C GLU A 210 11.81 0.97 -19.56
N PHE A 211 11.17 -0.15 -19.21
CA PHE A 211 11.13 -0.67 -17.84
C PHE A 211 11.42 -2.16 -17.79
N TRP A 212 12.13 -2.57 -16.76
CA TRP A 212 12.37 -3.96 -16.43
C TRP A 212 12.33 -4.16 -14.92
N LEU A 213 11.71 -5.26 -14.49
CA LEU A 213 11.62 -5.69 -13.09
C LEU A 213 11.90 -7.19 -13.01
N ALA A 214 12.66 -7.62 -12.01
CA ALA A 214 12.67 -9.00 -11.50
C ALA A 214 12.39 -8.97 -9.98
N ASN A 215 11.55 -9.88 -9.52
CA ASN A 215 11.27 -10.11 -8.11
C ASN A 215 11.40 -11.60 -7.79
N GLU A 216 11.96 -11.91 -6.64
CA GLU A 216 12.15 -13.26 -6.11
C GLU A 216 11.72 -13.28 -4.66
N PHE A 217 10.88 -14.24 -4.28
CA PHE A 217 10.38 -14.44 -2.93
C PHE A 217 10.58 -15.87 -2.48
N MET A 218 11.01 -16.04 -1.24
CA MET A 218 11.11 -17.33 -0.57
C MET A 218 10.61 -17.23 0.86
N GLN A 219 9.81 -18.21 1.27
CA GLN A 219 9.35 -18.37 2.64
C GLN A 219 9.51 -19.82 3.08
N VAL A 220 10.02 -20.03 4.28
CA VAL A 220 10.08 -21.34 4.93
C VAL A 220 9.46 -21.20 6.31
N GLN A 221 8.59 -22.14 6.69
CA GLN A 221 7.91 -22.17 7.97
C GLN A 221 7.99 -23.56 8.60
N TYR A 222 8.05 -23.59 9.92
CA TYR A 222 8.03 -24.79 10.70
C TYR A 222 7.12 -24.64 11.92
N ASP A 223 6.10 -25.49 12.01
CA ASP A 223 5.19 -25.59 13.14
C ASP A 223 5.87 -26.43 14.23
N ALA A 224 6.69 -25.77 15.08
CA ALA A 224 7.50 -26.44 16.10
C ALA A 224 6.63 -27.24 17.09
N SER A 225 5.46 -26.68 17.44
CA SER A 225 4.40 -27.33 18.20
C SER A 225 3.03 -26.81 17.74
N ASP A 226 1.94 -27.30 18.34
CA ASP A 226 0.59 -26.79 18.08
C ASP A 226 0.45 -25.30 18.42
N ASN A 227 1.29 -24.80 19.30
CA ASN A 227 1.26 -23.43 19.79
C ASN A 227 2.41 -22.54 19.28
N TRP A 228 3.43 -23.11 18.63
CA TRP A 228 4.60 -22.35 18.18
C TRP A 228 4.89 -22.56 16.71
N GLN A 229 5.02 -21.46 16.00
CA GLN A 229 5.42 -21.40 14.59
C GLN A 229 6.67 -20.52 14.46
N THR A 230 7.65 -20.98 13.70
CA THR A 230 8.83 -20.20 13.32
C THR A 230 8.98 -20.17 11.79
N GLY A 231 9.68 -19.18 11.28
CA GLY A 231 9.90 -19.09 9.84
C GLY A 231 10.93 -18.04 9.45
N VAL A 232 11.30 -18.13 8.19
CA VAL A 232 12.21 -17.20 7.51
C VAL A 232 11.55 -16.75 6.22
N ASN A 233 11.58 -15.45 5.95
CA ASN A 233 11.13 -14.84 4.69
C ASN A 233 12.31 -14.11 4.06
N VAL A 234 12.42 -14.21 2.72
CA VAL A 234 13.37 -13.42 1.92
C VAL A 234 12.62 -12.92 0.69
N ASP A 235 12.71 -11.63 0.41
CA ASP A 235 12.21 -11.01 -0.81
C ASP A 235 13.32 -10.17 -1.44
N MET A 236 13.48 -10.26 -2.75
CA MET A 236 14.46 -9.49 -3.52
C MET A 236 13.81 -8.93 -4.76
N SER A 237 14.09 -7.66 -5.05
CA SER A 237 13.62 -6.99 -6.26
C SER A 237 14.75 -6.22 -6.92
N GLN A 238 14.77 -6.26 -8.24
CA GLN A 238 15.66 -5.47 -9.08
C GLN A 238 14.83 -4.75 -10.13
N THR A 239 15.08 -3.45 -10.33
CA THR A 239 14.42 -2.68 -11.38
C THR A 239 15.44 -1.90 -12.19
N HIS A 240 15.14 -1.74 -13.47
CA HIS A 240 15.78 -0.79 -14.36
C HIS A 240 14.68 0.01 -15.06
N ALA A 241 14.74 1.32 -14.92
CA ALA A 241 13.75 2.22 -15.51
C ALA A 241 14.47 3.37 -16.22
N ASN A 242 14.11 3.62 -17.47
CA ASN A 242 14.46 4.82 -18.18
C ASN A 242 13.41 5.91 -17.93
N ASN A 243 13.79 7.17 -17.97
CA ASN A 243 12.88 8.28 -17.77
C ASN A 243 13.17 9.40 -18.78
N PRO A 244 12.32 9.58 -19.78
CA PRO A 244 12.52 10.62 -20.79
C PRO A 244 12.19 12.03 -20.29
N GLY A 245 11.95 12.23 -19.00
CA GLY A 245 11.47 13.49 -18.44
C GLY A 245 10.01 13.79 -18.79
N THR A 246 9.63 15.05 -18.67
CA THR A 246 8.31 15.52 -19.11
C THR A 246 8.39 16.05 -20.55
N THR A 247 7.23 16.21 -21.19
CA THR A 247 7.15 16.83 -22.55
C THR A 247 7.68 18.27 -22.57
N GLN A 248 7.59 18.98 -21.43
CA GLN A 248 8.09 20.36 -21.27
C GLN A 248 9.59 20.39 -20.87
N SER A 249 10.09 19.34 -20.24
CA SER A 249 11.45 19.23 -19.76
C SER A 249 11.99 17.82 -20.07
N PRO A 250 12.22 17.51 -21.35
CA PRO A 250 12.70 16.20 -21.76
C PRO A 250 14.11 15.94 -21.22
N LEU A 251 14.41 14.68 -20.93
CA LEU A 251 15.70 14.20 -20.47
C LEU A 251 16.25 13.15 -21.43
N LEU A 252 17.51 13.28 -21.76
CA LEU A 252 18.27 12.31 -22.54
C LEU A 252 19.08 11.42 -21.58
N SER A 253 19.13 10.12 -21.89
CA SER A 253 19.97 9.13 -21.18
C SER A 253 19.75 9.03 -19.66
N MET A 254 18.59 9.47 -19.16
CA MET A 254 18.26 9.27 -17.75
C MET A 254 17.83 7.85 -17.49
N TRP A 255 18.43 7.21 -16.48
CA TRP A 255 18.01 5.88 -16.02
C TRP A 255 18.26 5.68 -14.53
N THR A 256 17.50 4.75 -13.96
CA THR A 256 17.66 4.29 -12.57
C THR A 256 17.80 2.78 -12.54
N ARG A 257 18.69 2.27 -11.70
CA ARG A 257 18.79 0.86 -11.33
C ARG A 257 18.66 0.74 -9.83
N LEU A 258 17.67 -0.02 -9.39
CA LEU A 258 17.39 -0.25 -7.98
C LEU A 258 17.53 -1.74 -7.68
N GLN A 259 18.15 -2.06 -6.57
CA GLN A 259 18.16 -3.39 -5.97
C GLN A 259 17.65 -3.25 -4.55
N ARG A 260 16.62 -4.01 -4.20
CA ARG A 260 16.06 -4.05 -2.85
C ARG A 260 16.01 -5.48 -2.38
N GLY A 261 16.27 -5.67 -1.11
CA GLY A 261 16.12 -6.96 -0.48
C GLY A 261 15.58 -6.80 0.92
N THR A 262 14.87 -7.81 1.38
CA THR A 262 14.41 -7.92 2.74
C THR A 262 14.54 -9.37 3.20
N ALA A 263 14.96 -9.56 4.44
CA ALA A 263 14.98 -10.86 5.08
C ALA A 263 14.47 -10.74 6.51
N SER A 264 13.73 -11.73 6.97
CA SER A 264 13.30 -11.80 8.35
C SER A 264 13.28 -13.22 8.90
N ILE A 265 13.49 -13.32 10.20
CA ILE A 265 13.26 -14.52 10.99
C ILE A 265 12.24 -14.19 12.07
N TYR A 266 11.30 -15.09 12.31
CA TYR A 266 10.26 -14.88 13.31
C TYR A 266 9.92 -16.15 14.06
N ALA A 267 9.43 -15.97 15.30
CA ALA A 267 8.72 -16.99 16.04
C ALA A 267 7.42 -16.40 16.59
N LYS A 268 6.32 -17.13 16.45
CA LYS A 268 4.99 -16.73 16.90
C LYS A 268 4.42 -17.80 17.82
N ASN A 269 3.80 -17.36 18.90
CA ASN A 269 3.06 -18.25 19.77
C ASN A 269 1.55 -18.00 19.69
N ARG A 270 0.76 -19.04 19.96
CA ARG A 270 -0.69 -18.98 19.99
C ARG A 270 -1.23 -19.96 21.01
N TYR A 271 -1.75 -19.44 22.10
CA TYR A 271 -2.42 -20.16 23.17
C TYR A 271 -3.84 -19.58 23.35
N ASP A 272 -4.66 -20.21 24.18
CA ASP A 272 -6.05 -19.79 24.38
C ASP A 272 -6.18 -18.37 24.94
N ARG A 273 -5.29 -18.00 25.87
CA ARG A 273 -5.33 -16.72 26.59
C ARG A 273 -4.18 -15.76 26.25
N PHE A 274 -3.22 -16.17 25.43
CA PHE A 274 -2.15 -15.28 25.02
C PHE A 274 -1.59 -15.67 23.65
N ASN A 275 -1.26 -14.68 22.89
CA ASN A 275 -0.62 -14.83 21.59
C ASN A 275 0.38 -13.71 21.39
N GLY A 276 1.44 -13.99 20.66
CA GLY A 276 2.47 -12.99 20.43
C GLY A 276 3.52 -13.47 19.47
N GLY A 277 4.59 -12.70 19.37
CA GLY A 277 5.67 -13.05 18.48
C GLY A 277 6.90 -12.18 18.67
N VAL A 278 7.98 -12.70 18.15
CA VAL A 278 9.26 -12.01 18.00
C VAL A 278 9.66 -12.08 16.54
N GLN A 279 10.17 -10.98 16.02
CA GLN A 279 10.67 -10.88 14.65
C GLN A 279 11.94 -10.04 14.63
N ALA A 280 12.95 -10.52 13.94
CA ALA A 280 14.10 -9.73 13.55
C ALA A 280 14.13 -9.63 12.01
N TYR A 281 14.47 -8.47 11.48
CA TYR A 281 14.49 -8.23 10.06
C TYR A 281 15.61 -7.29 9.61
N ILE A 282 15.94 -7.40 8.34
CA ILE A 282 16.80 -6.46 7.63
C ILE A 282 16.23 -6.18 6.25
N ASN A 283 16.16 -4.88 5.91
CA ASN A 283 15.97 -4.41 4.54
C ASN A 283 17.26 -3.75 4.09
N TRP A 284 17.61 -3.94 2.83
CA TRP A 284 18.77 -3.27 2.23
C TRP A 284 18.44 -2.80 0.83
N GLY A 285 19.13 -1.75 0.41
CA GLY A 285 18.99 -1.19 -0.92
C GLY A 285 20.30 -0.75 -1.52
N ARG A 286 20.34 -0.81 -2.85
CA ARG A 286 21.38 -0.22 -3.67
C ARG A 286 20.75 0.46 -4.86
N ASN A 287 21.06 1.74 -5.02
CA ASN A 287 20.57 2.54 -6.13
C ASN A 287 21.75 3.05 -6.96
N LYS A 288 21.59 3.05 -8.26
CA LYS A 288 22.51 3.69 -9.20
C LYS A 288 21.69 4.49 -10.20
N VAL A 289 22.03 5.77 -10.36
CA VAL A 289 21.23 6.72 -11.13
C VAL A 289 22.13 7.51 -12.06
N ASP A 290 21.76 7.59 -13.34
CA ASP A 290 22.18 8.65 -14.25
C ASP A 290 21.05 9.67 -14.31
N ASP A 291 21.26 10.87 -13.85
CA ASP A 291 20.21 11.92 -13.89
C ASP A 291 19.88 12.41 -15.31
N GLY A 292 20.63 11.93 -16.31
CA GLY A 292 20.48 12.38 -17.68
C GLY A 292 20.84 13.86 -17.86
N TYR A 293 20.40 14.43 -18.98
CA TYR A 293 20.62 15.83 -19.30
C TYR A 293 19.54 16.35 -20.25
N ALA A 294 19.26 17.66 -20.20
CA ALA A 294 18.35 18.29 -21.13
C ALA A 294 18.98 18.37 -22.55
N PRO A 295 18.17 18.34 -23.63
CA PRO A 295 18.67 18.52 -24.99
C PRO A 295 19.51 19.79 -25.10
N GLY A 296 20.72 19.66 -25.65
CA GLY A 296 21.70 20.76 -25.78
C GLY A 296 22.53 21.07 -24.51
N ALA A 297 22.23 20.45 -23.37
CA ALA A 297 23.03 20.59 -22.17
C ALA A 297 24.19 19.59 -22.14
N THR A 298 25.24 19.89 -21.36
CA THR A 298 26.36 18.97 -21.13
C THR A 298 25.96 17.85 -20.20
N PRO A 299 26.16 16.56 -20.56
CA PRO A 299 25.96 15.44 -19.64
C PRO A 299 26.81 15.58 -18.38
N ARG A 300 26.27 15.12 -17.25
CA ARG A 300 27.09 14.99 -16.02
C ARG A 300 28.17 13.93 -16.21
N ASP A 301 29.32 14.17 -15.66
CA ASP A 301 30.48 13.29 -15.70
C ASP A 301 30.46 12.18 -14.63
N TYR A 302 29.43 12.15 -13.81
CA TYR A 302 29.30 11.19 -12.72
C TYR A 302 27.94 10.46 -12.73
N LEU A 303 27.90 9.32 -12.03
CA LEU A 303 26.70 8.58 -11.66
C LEU A 303 26.47 8.71 -10.15
N PHE A 304 25.24 9.00 -9.76
CA PHE A 304 24.84 8.94 -8.36
C PHE A 304 24.70 7.49 -7.90
N ASN A 305 25.22 7.18 -6.72
CA ASN A 305 25.08 5.88 -6.09
C ASN A 305 24.60 6.07 -4.66
N SER A 306 23.77 5.13 -4.18
CA SER A 306 23.45 5.03 -2.77
C SER A 306 23.26 3.58 -2.33
N THR A 307 23.56 3.33 -1.07
CA THR A 307 23.19 2.12 -0.35
C THR A 307 22.44 2.52 0.90
N ASP A 308 21.45 1.75 1.28
CA ASP A 308 20.72 1.97 2.53
C ASP A 308 20.33 0.65 3.20
N TYR A 309 20.05 0.76 4.47
CA TYR A 309 19.56 -0.36 5.27
C TYR A 309 18.58 0.12 6.33
N ASN A 310 17.70 -0.80 6.73
CA ASN A 310 16.77 -0.66 7.83
C ASN A 310 16.65 -2.04 8.49
N MET A 311 17.20 -2.18 9.68
CA MET A 311 17.13 -3.43 10.45
C MET A 311 16.39 -3.19 11.75
N GLY A 312 15.61 -4.17 12.16
CA GLY A 312 14.79 -4.03 13.35
C GLY A 312 14.52 -5.34 14.07
N PHE A 313 14.06 -5.15 15.28
CA PHE A 313 13.59 -6.21 16.15
C PHE A 313 12.27 -5.77 16.77
N THR A 314 11.27 -6.65 16.71
CA THR A 314 9.94 -6.44 17.30
C THR A 314 9.60 -7.59 18.20
N LEU A 315 9.16 -7.30 19.42
CA LEU A 315 8.59 -8.26 20.36
C LEU A 315 7.22 -7.75 20.80
N TYR A 316 6.21 -8.59 20.70
CA TYR A 316 4.89 -8.26 21.21
C TYR A 316 4.20 -9.44 21.85
N GLN A 317 3.32 -9.17 22.80
CA GLN A 317 2.47 -10.15 23.45
C GLN A 317 1.08 -9.55 23.69
N THR A 318 0.05 -10.31 23.32
CA THR A 318 -1.35 -10.04 23.67
C THR A 318 -1.80 -11.07 24.69
N VAL A 319 -2.45 -10.62 25.74
CA VAL A 319 -3.05 -11.46 26.78
C VAL A 319 -4.55 -11.16 26.89
N ASN A 320 -5.34 -12.21 27.13
CA ASN A 320 -6.78 -12.16 27.41
C ASN A 320 -7.01 -12.43 28.90
N PRO A 321 -6.83 -11.43 29.77
CA PRO A 321 -6.83 -11.65 31.22
C PRO A 321 -8.21 -11.99 31.77
N TRP A 322 -9.26 -11.47 31.15
CA TRP A 322 -10.67 -11.77 31.45
C TRP A 322 -11.51 -11.74 30.18
N ARG A 323 -12.77 -12.01 30.30
CA ARG A 323 -13.70 -12.12 29.18
C ARG A 323 -13.75 -10.81 28.36
N ASP A 324 -13.68 -10.95 27.04
CA ASP A 324 -13.79 -9.89 26.03
C ASP A 324 -12.73 -8.77 26.19
N ALA A 325 -11.62 -9.07 26.91
CA ALA A 325 -10.49 -8.15 27.07
C ALA A 325 -9.25 -8.64 26.33
N ASP A 326 -8.60 -7.76 25.57
CA ASP A 326 -7.31 -7.93 24.95
C ASP A 326 -6.35 -6.84 25.45
N ILE A 327 -5.24 -7.22 26.04
CA ILE A 327 -4.16 -6.29 26.38
C ILE A 327 -2.94 -6.69 25.56
N SER A 328 -2.50 -5.80 24.67
CA SER A 328 -1.32 -5.99 23.83
C SER A 328 -0.22 -5.03 24.26
N ALA A 329 0.98 -5.54 24.44
CA ALA A 329 2.17 -4.73 24.68
C ALA A 329 3.30 -5.19 23.76
N GLY A 330 4.16 -4.25 23.37
CA GLY A 330 5.31 -4.57 22.53
C GLY A 330 6.44 -3.57 22.67
N ILE A 331 7.59 -4.03 22.19
CA ILE A 331 8.84 -3.26 22.12
C ILE A 331 9.39 -3.40 20.71
N ASP A 332 9.79 -2.27 20.11
CA ASP A 332 10.43 -2.20 18.80
C ASP A 332 11.79 -1.53 18.94
N PHE A 333 12.76 -2.04 18.21
CA PHE A 333 14.05 -1.38 17.98
C PHE A 333 14.30 -1.34 16.48
N VAL A 334 14.73 -0.17 15.98
CA VAL A 334 15.08 0.05 14.58
C VAL A 334 16.42 0.77 14.48
N HIS A 335 17.31 0.21 13.69
CA HIS A 335 18.58 0.84 13.28
C HIS A 335 18.56 1.01 11.78
N TRP A 336 18.65 2.24 11.30
CA TRP A 336 18.58 2.54 9.88
C TRP A 336 19.58 3.57 9.46
N GLY A 337 19.96 3.53 8.19
CA GLY A 337 20.97 4.44 7.69
C GLY A 337 21.20 4.33 6.20
N GLY A 338 22.15 5.09 5.71
CA GLY A 338 22.53 5.06 4.32
C GLY A 338 23.84 5.75 4.03
N HIS A 339 24.34 5.45 2.85
CA HIS A 339 25.57 5.97 2.30
C HIS A 339 25.34 6.31 0.84
N ASN A 340 25.69 7.52 0.43
CA ASN A 340 25.65 7.94 -0.97
C ASN A 340 26.97 8.55 -1.41
N TRP A 341 27.26 8.45 -2.71
CA TRP A 341 28.44 9.02 -3.37
C TRP A 341 28.20 9.16 -4.87
N ASN A 342 28.97 10.04 -5.49
CA ASN A 342 29.08 10.11 -6.95
C ASN A 342 30.29 9.29 -7.42
N THR A 343 30.15 8.58 -8.54
CA THR A 343 31.22 7.85 -9.19
C THR A 343 31.49 8.48 -10.56
N ASP A 344 32.71 8.83 -10.85
CA ASP A 344 33.10 9.35 -12.15
C ASP A 344 32.79 8.33 -13.27
N LYS A 345 32.26 8.79 -14.42
CA LYS A 345 31.86 7.91 -15.53
C LYS A 345 33.05 7.35 -16.31
N ILE A 346 34.17 8.06 -16.33
CA ILE A 346 35.38 7.66 -17.05
C ILE A 346 36.28 6.81 -16.14
N ASP A 347 36.47 7.24 -14.89
CA ASP A 347 37.25 6.52 -13.89
C ASP A 347 36.39 6.14 -12.68
N PRO A 348 35.74 4.96 -12.69
CA PRO A 348 34.85 4.52 -11.60
C PRO A 348 35.52 4.34 -10.24
N SER A 349 36.87 4.41 -10.15
CA SER A 349 37.56 4.40 -8.87
C SER A 349 37.48 5.75 -8.13
N LYS A 350 37.20 6.83 -8.83
CA LYS A 350 37.04 8.17 -8.26
C LYS A 350 35.64 8.38 -7.70
N ARG A 351 35.60 8.79 -6.44
CA ARG A 351 34.37 9.14 -5.74
C ARG A 351 34.38 10.58 -5.28
N SER A 352 33.19 11.19 -5.25
CA SER A 352 32.97 12.54 -4.75
C SER A 352 31.61 12.64 -4.06
N ALA A 353 31.34 13.76 -3.38
CA ALA A 353 30.06 14.02 -2.68
C ALA A 353 29.64 12.87 -1.75
N GLU A 354 30.57 12.28 -1.03
CA GLU A 354 30.36 11.14 -0.16
C GLU A 354 29.69 11.59 1.15
N PHE A 355 28.62 10.90 1.52
CA PHE A 355 27.89 11.16 2.74
C PHE A 355 27.40 9.84 3.35
N LYS A 356 27.51 9.73 4.68
CA LYS A 356 27.03 8.56 5.46
C LYS A 356 26.40 9.02 6.76
N ALA A 357 25.23 8.50 7.06
CA ALA A 357 24.55 8.71 8.35
C ALA A 357 23.69 7.51 8.75
N HIS A 358 23.36 7.45 10.04
CA HIS A 358 22.47 6.44 10.60
C HIS A 358 21.73 7.00 11.81
N GLU A 359 20.62 6.36 12.15
CA GLU A 359 19.77 6.69 13.29
C GLU A 359 19.34 5.42 14.04
N ASN A 360 19.03 5.60 15.33
CA ASN A 360 18.50 4.55 16.18
C ASN A 360 17.16 4.99 16.78
N GLU A 361 16.21 4.08 16.77
CA GLU A 361 14.90 4.28 17.36
C GLU A 361 14.54 3.11 18.26
N ILE A 362 14.00 3.39 19.44
CA ILE A 362 13.44 2.41 20.35
C ILE A 362 12.04 2.84 20.75
N ALA A 363 11.12 1.90 20.83
CA ALA A 363 9.76 2.21 21.23
C ALA A 363 9.15 1.13 22.10
N GLY A 364 8.27 1.54 23.00
CA GLY A 364 7.36 0.67 23.71
C GLY A 364 5.93 1.11 23.52
N TYR A 365 5.00 0.17 23.44
CA TYR A 365 3.58 0.49 23.32
C TYR A 365 2.72 -0.48 24.16
N VAL A 366 1.54 0.03 24.50
CA VAL A 366 0.47 -0.76 25.11
C VAL A 366 -0.86 -0.38 24.46
N MET A 367 -1.68 -1.39 24.19
CA MET A 367 -3.05 -1.28 23.71
C MET A 367 -3.97 -2.10 24.60
N VAL A 368 -5.14 -1.57 24.90
CA VAL A 368 -6.21 -2.25 25.62
C VAL A 368 -7.47 -2.20 24.76
N GLN A 369 -8.09 -3.34 24.59
CA GLN A 369 -9.42 -3.48 24.03
C GLN A 369 -10.32 -4.18 25.03
N GLN A 370 -11.50 -3.63 25.27
CA GLN A 370 -12.53 -4.23 26.12
C GLN A 370 -13.86 -4.28 25.39
N GLY A 371 -14.36 -5.49 25.14
CA GLY A 371 -15.73 -5.73 24.72
C GLY A 371 -16.69 -5.62 25.91
N LEU A 372 -17.84 -5.03 25.68
CA LEU A 372 -18.90 -4.85 26.63
C LEU A 372 -20.22 -5.35 26.02
N TRP A 373 -21.11 -5.92 26.87
CA TRP A 373 -22.43 -6.39 26.46
C TRP A 373 -22.41 -7.35 25.25
N HIS A 374 -21.54 -8.37 25.31
CA HIS A 374 -21.42 -9.39 24.24
C HIS A 374 -21.06 -8.78 22.86
N ASP A 375 -20.03 -7.97 22.81
CA ASP A 375 -19.52 -7.26 21.62
C ASP A 375 -20.47 -6.21 21.01
N LEU A 376 -21.53 -5.81 21.74
CA LEU A 376 -22.36 -4.69 21.36
C LEU A 376 -21.57 -3.38 21.33
N LEU A 377 -20.63 -3.24 22.26
CA LEU A 377 -19.70 -2.11 22.36
C LEU A 377 -18.29 -2.63 22.61
N SER A 378 -17.30 -2.11 21.91
CA SER A 378 -15.88 -2.31 22.19
C SER A 378 -15.19 -0.96 22.39
N ILE A 379 -14.43 -0.84 23.46
CA ILE A 379 -13.62 0.33 23.77
C ILE A 379 -12.16 -0.04 23.52
N ASN A 380 -11.44 0.82 22.81
CA ASN A 380 -10.04 0.62 22.48
C ASN A 380 -9.25 1.87 22.89
N ALA A 381 -8.11 1.68 23.52
CA ALA A 381 -7.17 2.75 23.84
C ALA A 381 -5.74 2.24 23.80
N GLY A 382 -4.82 3.07 23.38
CA GLY A 382 -3.42 2.71 23.33
C GLY A 382 -2.51 3.93 23.31
N VAL A 383 -1.27 3.70 23.68
CA VAL A 383 -0.21 4.70 23.65
C VAL A 383 1.12 4.04 23.28
N ARG A 384 1.90 4.72 22.46
CA ARG A 384 3.28 4.42 22.13
C ARG A 384 4.17 5.56 22.59
N LEU A 385 5.30 5.22 23.18
CA LEU A 385 6.42 6.12 23.38
C LEU A 385 7.55 5.64 22.47
N GLN A 386 7.99 6.50 21.57
CA GLN A 386 9.14 6.28 20.71
C GLN A 386 10.24 7.27 21.05
N HIS A 387 11.48 6.78 21.18
CA HIS A 387 12.68 7.57 21.38
C HIS A 387 13.62 7.41 20.19
N SER A 388 14.14 8.51 19.68
CA SER A 388 15.16 8.54 18.63
C SER A 388 16.38 9.32 19.08
N SER A 389 17.55 8.89 18.62
CA SER A 389 18.81 9.63 18.79
C SER A 389 18.77 11.03 18.19
N GLN A 390 17.93 11.26 17.16
CA GLN A 390 17.86 12.52 16.44
C GLN A 390 16.85 13.51 17.03
N TYR A 391 15.61 13.05 17.36
CA TYR A 391 14.52 13.98 17.76
C TYR A 391 14.05 13.81 19.21
N GLY A 392 14.60 12.86 19.98
CA GLY A 392 14.19 12.58 21.35
C GLY A 392 12.88 11.78 21.42
N ASN A 393 11.96 12.18 22.27
CA ASN A 393 10.74 11.43 22.59
C ASN A 393 9.54 11.90 21.79
N GLU A 394 8.76 10.92 21.28
CA GLU A 394 7.48 11.15 20.59
C GLU A 394 6.38 10.27 21.20
N TRP A 395 5.27 10.89 21.63
CA TRP A 395 4.10 10.22 22.19
C TRP A 395 3.01 10.06 21.13
N VAL A 396 2.46 8.86 20.99
CA VAL A 396 1.47 8.50 19.97
C VAL A 396 0.24 7.89 20.64
N PRO A 397 -0.74 8.71 21.06
CA PRO A 397 -2.01 8.21 21.58
C PRO A 397 -2.96 7.80 20.47
N GLN A 398 -3.80 6.80 20.76
CA GLN A 398 -4.93 6.36 19.94
C GLN A 398 -6.07 5.91 20.84
N ALA A 399 -7.32 6.21 20.46
CA ALA A 399 -8.50 5.75 21.15
C ALA A 399 -9.65 5.53 20.15
N GLY A 400 -10.60 4.69 20.49
CA GLY A 400 -11.78 4.49 19.68
C GLY A 400 -12.86 3.65 20.33
N LEU A 401 -14.02 3.73 19.72
CA LEU A 401 -15.23 2.98 20.10
C LEU A 401 -15.73 2.25 18.88
N VAL A 402 -16.17 1.01 19.07
CA VAL A 402 -16.88 0.23 18.06
C VAL A 402 -18.19 -0.22 18.66
N ALA A 403 -19.30 0.11 18.02
CA ALA A 403 -20.64 -0.32 18.44
C ALA A 403 -21.32 -1.11 17.32
N SER A 404 -22.04 -2.17 17.70
CA SER A 404 -22.83 -3.01 16.79
C SER A 404 -24.32 -3.02 17.23
N PRO A 405 -25.01 -1.85 17.12
CA PRO A 405 -26.34 -1.67 17.73
C PRO A 405 -27.44 -2.52 17.10
N PHE A 406 -27.27 -2.94 15.84
CA PHE A 406 -28.25 -3.76 15.11
C PHE A 406 -27.53 -4.90 14.38
N LYS A 407 -28.25 -5.95 14.04
CA LYS A 407 -27.71 -7.07 13.26
C LYS A 407 -27.10 -6.58 11.94
N GLY A 408 -25.82 -6.86 11.74
CA GLY A 408 -25.09 -6.48 10.54
C GLY A 408 -24.63 -5.01 10.50
N SER A 409 -24.90 -4.21 11.56
CA SER A 409 -24.37 -2.84 11.66
C SER A 409 -23.08 -2.80 12.45
N THR A 410 -22.19 -1.88 12.07
CA THR A 410 -21.00 -1.52 12.82
C THR A 410 -20.80 -0.02 12.71
N MET A 411 -20.62 0.65 13.85
CA MET A 411 -20.31 2.07 13.96
C MET A 411 -18.95 2.18 14.64
N LYS A 412 -18.03 2.93 14.05
CA LYS A 412 -16.71 3.17 14.63
C LYS A 412 -16.48 4.67 14.81
N PHE A 413 -15.89 5.02 15.93
CA PHE A 413 -15.36 6.35 16.22
C PHE A 413 -13.90 6.18 16.56
N SER A 414 -13.03 6.90 15.89
CA SER A 414 -11.61 6.81 16.15
C SER A 414 -10.95 8.18 16.25
N PHE A 415 -9.96 8.24 17.13
CA PHE A 415 -9.00 9.32 17.28
C PHE A 415 -7.60 8.72 17.29
N GLY A 416 -6.67 9.29 16.55
CA GLY A 416 -5.30 8.85 16.56
C GLY A 416 -4.32 9.93 16.16
N LYS A 417 -3.11 9.89 16.72
CA LYS A 417 -1.96 10.67 16.29
C LYS A 417 -1.09 9.83 15.36
N GLY A 418 -0.74 10.39 14.21
CA GLY A 418 0.28 9.84 13.32
C GLY A 418 1.47 10.78 13.26
N PHE A 419 2.69 10.24 13.08
CA PHE A 419 3.88 11.04 12.93
C PHE A 419 4.85 10.46 11.90
N ARG A 420 5.75 11.32 11.41
CA ARG A 420 6.86 10.94 10.53
C ARG A 420 8.14 11.64 10.99
N ALA A 421 9.18 10.87 11.24
CA ALA A 421 10.52 11.40 11.47
C ALA A 421 11.13 11.95 10.16
N PRO A 422 11.97 12.99 10.23
CA PRO A 422 12.74 13.46 9.08
C PRO A 422 13.65 12.35 8.55
N ASN A 423 13.80 12.25 7.23
CA ASN A 423 14.74 11.32 6.61
C ASN A 423 16.16 11.91 6.50
N LEU A 424 17.14 11.07 6.17
CA LEU A 424 18.56 11.51 6.09
C LEU A 424 18.78 12.60 5.04
N ARG A 425 18.04 12.59 3.94
CA ARG A 425 18.09 13.64 2.93
C ARG A 425 17.64 14.98 3.49
N GLU A 426 16.53 14.99 4.26
CA GLU A 426 16.00 16.22 4.84
C GLU A 426 16.89 16.78 5.93
N LEU A 427 17.59 15.91 6.68
CA LEU A 427 18.48 16.28 7.77
C LEU A 427 19.86 16.73 7.32
N TYR A 428 20.47 16.01 6.36
CA TYR A 428 21.92 16.09 6.17
C TYR A 428 22.38 16.19 4.72
N LEU A 429 21.58 15.72 3.74
CA LEU A 429 22.04 15.62 2.36
C LEU A 429 21.78 16.93 1.60
N TYR A 430 22.77 17.71 1.27
CA TYR A 430 22.70 18.93 0.45
C TYR A 430 21.47 19.83 0.71
N ALA A 431 21.64 21.13 0.44
CA ALA A 431 20.53 22.10 0.59
C ALA A 431 19.25 21.61 -0.11
N PRO A 432 18.08 21.70 0.57
CA PRO A 432 17.78 22.51 1.75
C PRO A 432 17.88 21.78 3.12
N ALA A 433 18.81 20.84 3.32
CA ALA A 433 18.92 20.04 4.54
C ALA A 433 19.00 20.89 5.84
N ASN A 434 18.45 20.34 6.92
CA ASN A 434 18.45 20.95 8.25
C ASN A 434 18.50 19.87 9.34
N PRO A 435 19.62 19.73 10.09
CA PRO A 435 19.75 18.73 11.13
C PRO A 435 18.86 18.99 12.37
N ASP A 436 18.29 20.19 12.51
CA ASP A 436 17.44 20.58 13.64
C ASP A 436 15.97 20.23 13.45
N LEU A 437 15.61 19.51 12.38
CA LEU A 437 14.24 19.13 12.10
C LEU A 437 13.69 18.19 13.18
N LYS A 438 12.40 18.40 13.48
CA LYS A 438 11.59 17.57 14.36
C LYS A 438 10.61 16.73 13.56
N PRO A 439 10.00 15.68 14.15
CA PRO A 439 8.93 14.93 13.49
C PRO A 439 7.77 15.83 13.05
N GLU A 440 7.20 15.51 11.90
CA GLU A 440 5.88 15.99 11.48
C GLU A 440 4.81 15.13 12.16
N TYR A 441 3.64 15.68 12.45
CA TYR A 441 2.55 14.89 12.99
C TYR A 441 1.18 15.39 12.53
N MET A 442 0.19 14.50 12.66
CA MET A 442 -1.20 14.85 12.45
C MET A 442 -2.10 14.17 13.46
N TYR A 443 -3.27 14.76 13.69
CA TYR A 443 -4.39 14.14 14.37
C TYR A 443 -5.46 13.77 13.36
N ASN A 444 -6.01 12.57 13.48
CA ASN A 444 -7.14 12.09 12.68
C ASN A 444 -8.33 11.83 13.59
N TYR A 445 -9.49 12.33 13.18
CA TYR A 445 -10.80 12.08 13.79
C TYR A 445 -11.68 11.45 12.73
N GLU A 446 -12.31 10.33 13.05
CA GLU A 446 -13.05 9.56 12.07
C GLU A 446 -14.33 8.94 12.66
N VAL A 447 -15.37 8.89 11.83
CA VAL A 447 -16.60 8.16 12.07
C VAL A 447 -16.84 7.24 10.87
N GLU A 448 -16.97 5.95 11.10
CA GLU A 448 -17.31 4.94 10.08
C GLU A 448 -18.63 4.28 10.45
N LEU A 449 -19.49 4.10 9.46
CA LEU A 449 -20.74 3.34 9.53
C LEU A 449 -20.70 2.25 8.48
N ARG A 450 -20.91 0.99 8.89
CA ARG A 450 -21.10 -0.14 7.99
C ARG A 450 -22.40 -0.84 8.27
N GLN A 451 -23.10 -1.22 7.20
CA GLN A 451 -24.32 -1.99 7.32
C GLN A 451 -24.34 -3.11 6.29
N ARG A 452 -24.64 -4.31 6.76
CA ARG A 452 -24.91 -5.49 5.94
C ARG A 452 -26.43 -5.68 5.81
N PHE A 453 -26.90 -5.75 4.58
CA PHE A 453 -28.28 -5.99 4.20
C PHE A 453 -28.40 -7.30 3.43
N LEU A 454 -29.63 -7.80 3.25
CA LEU A 454 -29.94 -8.96 2.43
C LEU A 454 -29.08 -10.18 2.80
N GLU A 455 -28.99 -10.47 4.11
CA GLU A 455 -28.18 -11.58 4.66
C GLU A 455 -26.69 -11.52 4.28
N GLY A 456 -26.16 -10.31 4.16
CA GLY A 456 -24.76 -10.06 3.83
C GLY A 456 -24.47 -9.94 2.33
N ARG A 457 -25.47 -10.10 1.45
CA ARG A 457 -25.26 -9.89 0.00
C ARG A 457 -25.02 -8.45 -0.38
N LEU A 458 -25.58 -7.49 0.35
CA LEU A 458 -25.31 -6.06 0.16
C LEU A 458 -24.57 -5.51 1.39
N ASN A 459 -23.37 -5.01 1.17
CA ASN A 459 -22.56 -4.35 2.18
C ASN A 459 -22.39 -2.89 1.77
N VAL A 460 -22.64 -1.96 2.67
CA VAL A 460 -22.47 -0.51 2.46
C VAL A 460 -21.63 0.05 3.60
N GLY A 461 -20.64 0.83 3.27
CA GLY A 461 -19.78 1.56 4.21
C GLY A 461 -19.78 3.06 3.91
N ILE A 462 -19.74 3.89 4.95
CA ILE A 462 -19.57 5.34 4.88
C ILE A 462 -18.57 5.73 5.96
N ALA A 463 -17.53 6.48 5.57
CA ALA A 463 -16.57 7.05 6.51
C ALA A 463 -16.49 8.57 6.34
N LEU A 464 -16.47 9.29 7.46
CA LEU A 464 -16.23 10.74 7.54
C LEU A 464 -14.92 10.96 8.28
N PHE A 465 -14.03 11.79 7.75
CA PHE A 465 -12.75 12.05 8.38
C PHE A 465 -12.40 13.53 8.43
N PHE A 466 -11.63 13.87 9.46
CA PHE A 466 -11.01 15.20 9.65
C PHE A 466 -9.56 15.00 10.11
N ILE A 467 -8.62 15.58 9.38
CA ILE A 467 -7.17 15.47 9.60
C ILE A 467 -6.60 16.86 9.84
N ASP A 468 -5.90 17.07 10.96
CA ASP A 468 -5.18 18.30 11.34
C ASP A 468 -3.67 17.99 11.39
N GLY A 469 -2.93 18.41 10.37
CA GLY A 469 -1.48 18.23 10.25
C GLY A 469 -0.71 19.43 10.76
N LYS A 470 0.36 19.16 11.51
CA LYS A 470 1.20 20.18 12.17
C LYS A 470 2.68 19.88 12.00
N ASP A 471 3.49 20.93 12.11
CA ASP A 471 4.95 20.88 12.04
C ASP A 471 5.47 20.21 10.75
N MET A 472 4.70 20.39 9.66
CA MET A 472 5.06 19.81 8.35
C MET A 472 6.38 20.39 7.86
N ILE A 473 7.26 19.52 7.39
CA ILE A 473 8.55 19.91 6.84
C ILE A 473 8.33 20.56 5.47
N GLN A 474 8.70 21.83 5.37
CA GLN A 474 8.61 22.63 4.16
C GLN A 474 9.92 23.38 3.91
N THR A 475 10.32 23.51 2.66
CA THR A 475 11.45 24.35 2.29
C THR A 475 11.04 25.82 2.38
N ARG A 476 11.82 26.62 3.10
CA ARG A 476 11.68 28.07 3.23
C ARG A 476 12.98 28.77 2.82
N MET A 477 12.87 29.99 2.34
CA MET A 477 14.05 30.84 2.09
C MET A 477 14.44 31.51 3.40
N ILE A 478 15.62 31.20 3.92
CA ILE A 478 16.20 31.81 5.14
C ILE A 478 17.52 32.44 4.71
N ASP A 479 17.64 33.75 4.89
CA ASP A 479 18.82 34.54 4.49
C ASP A 479 19.27 34.29 3.06
N GLY A 480 18.29 34.19 2.13
CA GLY A 480 18.51 33.95 0.71
C GLY A 480 18.91 32.50 0.32
N ARG A 481 18.87 31.56 1.27
CA ARG A 481 19.16 30.13 1.04
C ARG A 481 17.96 29.25 1.37
N PRO A 482 17.69 28.21 0.58
CA PRO A 482 16.63 27.26 0.89
C PRO A 482 17.04 26.40 2.10
N LYS A 483 16.13 26.29 3.09
CA LYS A 483 16.28 25.47 4.30
C LYS A 483 14.97 24.76 4.64
N ASN A 484 15.03 23.48 5.01
CA ASN A 484 13.88 22.74 5.50
C ASN A 484 13.51 23.19 6.92
N MET A 485 12.22 23.43 7.17
CA MET A 485 11.70 23.93 8.44
C MET A 485 10.39 23.26 8.79
N ASN A 486 10.14 23.03 10.08
CA ASN A 486 8.86 22.55 10.61
C ASN A 486 7.84 23.70 10.73
N THR A 487 7.35 24.20 9.60
CA THR A 487 6.46 25.38 9.56
C THR A 487 5.12 25.10 8.87
N GLY A 488 4.98 23.95 8.23
CA GLY A 488 3.78 23.60 7.49
C GLY A 488 2.63 23.15 8.39
N LYS A 489 1.41 23.48 7.94
CA LYS A 489 0.15 22.99 8.52
C LYS A 489 -0.76 22.62 7.36
N PHE A 490 -1.71 21.71 7.59
CA PHE A 490 -2.75 21.40 6.63
C PHE A 490 -4.01 20.88 7.34
N ILE A 491 -5.15 21.10 6.71
CA ILE A 491 -6.42 20.48 7.10
C ILE A 491 -6.97 19.73 5.89
N ASN A 492 -7.14 18.42 6.05
CA ASN A 492 -7.83 17.58 5.09
C ASN A 492 -9.11 17.06 5.72
N LYS A 493 -10.22 17.11 4.99
CA LYS A 493 -11.50 16.56 5.44
C LYS A 493 -12.27 16.01 4.27
N GLY A 494 -13.11 15.03 4.53
CA GLY A 494 -13.88 14.44 3.45
C GLY A 494 -14.76 13.29 3.90
N PHE A 495 -15.25 12.59 2.90
CA PHE A 495 -16.02 11.37 3.12
C PHE A 495 -15.72 10.33 2.05
N GLU A 496 -15.95 9.09 2.41
CA GLU A 496 -15.79 7.92 1.57
C GLU A 496 -17.06 7.07 1.66
N VAL A 497 -17.46 6.49 0.55
CA VAL A 497 -18.59 5.55 0.48
C VAL A 497 -18.13 4.34 -0.31
N ASP A 498 -18.42 3.16 0.19
CA ASP A 498 -18.22 1.90 -0.54
C ASP A 498 -19.48 1.04 -0.48
N ALA A 499 -19.74 0.31 -1.56
CA ALA A 499 -20.83 -0.65 -1.62
C ALA A 499 -20.41 -1.87 -2.44
N THR A 500 -20.81 -3.04 -1.98
CA THR A 500 -20.66 -4.31 -2.72
C THR A 500 -21.97 -5.07 -2.66
N TYR A 501 -22.48 -5.46 -3.82
CA TYR A 501 -23.71 -6.24 -3.95
C TYR A 501 -23.46 -7.54 -4.73
N ILE A 502 -23.62 -8.67 -4.05
CA ILE A 502 -23.63 -10.00 -4.64
C ILE A 502 -25.06 -10.30 -5.07
N ILE A 503 -25.35 -10.10 -6.36
CA ILE A 503 -26.70 -10.30 -6.93
C ILE A 503 -27.05 -11.77 -6.88
N ASN A 504 -26.14 -12.63 -7.37
CA ASN A 504 -26.22 -14.10 -7.33
C ASN A 504 -24.83 -14.71 -7.44
N LYS A 505 -24.73 -16.02 -7.71
CA LYS A 505 -23.44 -16.74 -7.84
C LYS A 505 -22.58 -16.28 -9.03
N GLU A 506 -23.20 -15.68 -10.04
CA GLU A 506 -22.54 -15.25 -11.28
C GLU A 506 -22.26 -13.74 -11.31
N TRP A 507 -23.10 -12.94 -10.69
CA TRP A 507 -23.06 -11.49 -10.78
C TRP A 507 -22.74 -10.81 -9.46
N SER A 508 -21.75 -9.93 -9.49
CA SER A 508 -21.50 -8.98 -8.41
C SER A 508 -21.19 -7.59 -8.94
N VAL A 509 -21.55 -6.58 -8.17
CA VAL A 509 -21.30 -5.17 -8.45
C VAL A 509 -20.66 -4.54 -7.23
N SER A 510 -19.62 -3.76 -7.43
CA SER A 510 -19.00 -2.97 -6.38
C SER A 510 -18.73 -1.56 -6.86
N ALA A 511 -18.80 -0.59 -5.95
CA ALA A 511 -18.43 0.78 -6.22
C ALA A 511 -17.82 1.42 -4.97
N ASN A 512 -16.89 2.34 -5.18
CA ASN A 512 -16.40 3.19 -4.11
C ASN A 512 -16.23 4.62 -4.62
N TYR A 513 -16.53 5.57 -3.75
CA TYR A 513 -16.38 6.99 -4.02
C TYR A 513 -15.66 7.66 -2.85
N SER A 514 -14.77 8.60 -3.14
CA SER A 514 -14.13 9.44 -2.14
C SER A 514 -14.18 10.92 -2.55
N TYR A 515 -14.49 11.75 -1.58
CA TYR A 515 -14.39 13.22 -1.66
C TYR A 515 -13.34 13.70 -0.67
N LEU A 516 -12.41 14.52 -1.16
CA LEU A 516 -11.35 15.14 -0.37
C LEU A 516 -11.39 16.66 -0.53
N HIS A 517 -11.48 17.37 0.59
CA HIS A 517 -11.22 18.80 0.66
C HIS A 517 -9.89 19.03 1.37
N THR A 518 -9.02 19.82 0.75
CA THR A 518 -7.74 20.26 1.29
C THR A 518 -7.72 21.79 1.35
N ASP A 519 -7.16 22.36 2.39
CA ASP A 519 -7.02 23.83 2.54
C ASP A 519 -6.00 24.45 1.56
N THR A 520 -5.08 23.62 1.06
CA THR A 520 -4.11 23.97 0.01
C THR A 520 -4.14 22.92 -1.11
N PRO A 521 -3.93 23.34 -2.37
CA PRO A 521 -3.82 22.38 -3.47
C PRO A 521 -2.70 21.35 -3.24
N LEU A 522 -2.99 20.07 -3.48
CA LEU A 522 -2.04 18.98 -3.34
C LEU A 522 -1.91 18.19 -4.64
N LEU A 523 -0.67 17.87 -5.02
CA LEU A 523 -0.40 16.90 -6.08
C LEU A 523 -0.77 15.49 -5.62
N ALA A 524 -1.11 14.62 -6.57
CA ALA A 524 -1.42 13.21 -6.32
C ALA A 524 -2.58 12.99 -5.32
N ALA A 525 -3.50 13.94 -5.20
CA ALA A 525 -4.64 13.89 -4.29
C ALA A 525 -5.88 14.41 -5.02
N PRO A 526 -6.60 13.55 -5.77
CA PRO A 526 -7.79 13.95 -6.49
C PRO A 526 -8.89 14.41 -5.52
N LYS A 527 -9.60 15.47 -5.88
CA LYS A 527 -10.71 15.96 -5.07
C LYS A 527 -11.87 14.97 -5.02
N ASN A 528 -12.12 14.29 -6.15
CA ASN A 528 -13.14 13.25 -6.25
C ASN A 528 -12.59 12.05 -7.00
N LYS A 529 -12.85 10.86 -6.49
CA LYS A 529 -12.50 9.59 -7.14
C LYS A 529 -13.70 8.63 -7.05
N LEU A 530 -14.11 8.08 -8.18
CA LEU A 530 -15.13 7.05 -8.29
C LEU A 530 -14.54 5.83 -8.99
N ASN A 531 -14.62 4.67 -8.37
CA ASN A 531 -14.42 3.38 -9.03
C ASN A 531 -15.71 2.58 -8.96
N ALA A 532 -16.05 1.91 -10.05
CA ALA A 532 -17.19 1.00 -10.13
C ALA A 532 -16.80 -0.24 -10.92
N LYS A 533 -17.22 -1.40 -10.46
CA LYS A 533 -16.86 -2.68 -11.05
C LYS A 533 -18.07 -3.59 -11.14
N VAL A 534 -18.20 -4.26 -12.29
CA VAL A 534 -19.17 -5.31 -12.54
C VAL A 534 -18.41 -6.59 -12.87
N ASP A 535 -18.63 -7.64 -12.08
CA ASP A 535 -18.09 -8.97 -12.32
C ASP A 535 -19.21 -9.90 -12.77
N TYR A 536 -18.98 -10.65 -13.85
CA TYR A 536 -19.85 -11.68 -14.39
C TYR A 536 -19.09 -12.99 -14.61
N ALA A 537 -19.49 -14.06 -13.95
CA ALA A 537 -18.79 -15.35 -13.93
C ALA A 537 -19.70 -16.53 -14.31
N PRO A 538 -20.17 -16.63 -15.58
CA PRO A 538 -20.99 -17.75 -16.04
C PRO A 538 -20.14 -18.99 -16.31
N GLY A 539 -20.28 -20.03 -15.48
CA GLY A 539 -19.54 -21.29 -15.63
C GLY A 539 -18.03 -21.07 -15.58
N ASP A 540 -17.32 -21.40 -16.67
CA ASP A 540 -15.85 -21.31 -16.78
C ASP A 540 -15.36 -19.95 -17.27
N PHE A 541 -16.26 -19.06 -17.68
CA PHE A 541 -15.95 -17.71 -18.09
C PHE A 541 -15.97 -16.74 -16.91
N ARG A 542 -15.16 -15.69 -17.02
CA ARG A 542 -15.18 -14.53 -16.12
C ARG A 542 -14.99 -13.27 -16.93
N PHE A 543 -15.83 -12.29 -16.66
CA PHE A 543 -15.75 -10.95 -17.26
C PHE A 543 -15.76 -9.92 -16.13
N THR A 544 -14.89 -8.93 -16.23
CA THR A 544 -14.87 -7.79 -15.32
C THR A 544 -14.84 -6.52 -16.15
N LEU A 545 -15.82 -5.65 -15.92
CA LEU A 545 -15.83 -4.28 -16.44
C LEU A 545 -15.57 -3.35 -15.27
N GLU A 546 -14.55 -2.50 -15.39
CA GLU A 546 -14.13 -1.58 -14.35
C GLU A 546 -14.11 -0.15 -14.89
N ASN A 547 -14.73 0.75 -14.16
CA ASN A 547 -14.68 2.20 -14.39
C ASN A 547 -13.83 2.86 -13.32
N SER A 548 -12.95 3.76 -13.72
CA SER A 548 -12.22 4.66 -12.82
C SER A 548 -12.40 6.10 -13.31
N THR A 549 -13.00 6.94 -12.48
CA THR A 549 -13.23 8.36 -12.81
C THR A 549 -12.60 9.24 -11.74
N ILE A 550 -11.77 10.16 -12.20
CA ILE A 550 -11.03 11.13 -11.39
C ILE A 550 -11.46 12.54 -11.79
N TRP A 551 -11.73 13.38 -10.79
CA TRP A 551 -12.01 14.81 -11.02
C TRP A 551 -11.14 15.68 -10.13
N SER A 552 -10.70 16.82 -10.71
CA SER A 552 -9.91 17.85 -10.04
C SER A 552 -8.62 17.30 -9.41
N LEU A 553 -7.89 16.48 -10.18
CA LEU A 553 -6.53 16.07 -9.84
C LEU A 553 -5.56 17.19 -10.23
N TYR A 554 -4.86 17.78 -9.28
CA TYR A 554 -3.75 18.68 -9.58
C TYR A 554 -2.55 17.86 -10.08
N THR A 555 -2.16 18.11 -11.33
CA THR A 555 -0.98 17.50 -11.97
C THR A 555 0.25 18.41 -11.91
N ASN A 556 0.01 19.72 -11.74
CA ASN A 556 1.02 20.74 -11.48
C ASN A 556 0.45 21.89 -10.64
N LEU A 557 1.30 22.55 -9.83
CA LEU A 557 0.90 23.67 -8.98
C LEU A 557 1.38 25.03 -9.46
N ASP A 558 2.40 25.08 -10.33
CA ASP A 558 2.92 26.31 -10.95
C ASP A 558 3.44 26.01 -12.36
N PRO A 559 2.72 26.40 -13.43
CA PRO A 559 1.33 26.89 -13.43
C PRO A 559 0.35 25.83 -12.88
N VAL A 560 -0.78 26.27 -12.36
CA VAL A 560 -1.83 25.34 -11.88
C VAL A 560 -2.45 24.60 -13.05
N VAL A 561 -2.28 23.27 -13.06
CA VAL A 561 -2.88 22.37 -14.05
C VAL A 561 -3.67 21.28 -13.35
N LYS A 562 -4.86 20.99 -13.87
CA LYS A 562 -5.73 19.90 -13.38
C LYS A 562 -6.02 18.91 -14.51
N SER A 563 -6.22 17.65 -14.11
CA SER A 563 -6.66 16.57 -15.00
C SER A 563 -7.96 15.97 -14.49
N ASP A 564 -8.92 15.81 -15.40
CA ASP A 564 -10.18 15.11 -15.20
C ASP A 564 -10.26 14.00 -16.24
N TYR A 565 -10.49 12.76 -15.81
CA TYR A 565 -10.57 11.65 -16.75
C TYR A 565 -11.47 10.51 -16.26
N THR A 566 -12.00 9.75 -17.21
CA THR A 566 -12.73 8.51 -17.00
C THR A 566 -12.07 7.42 -17.81
N LEU A 567 -11.70 6.35 -17.18
CA LEU A 567 -11.15 5.14 -17.80
C LEU A 567 -12.18 4.02 -17.68
N LEU A 568 -12.21 3.19 -18.70
CA LEU A 568 -13.02 1.97 -18.72
C LEU A 568 -12.11 0.82 -19.13
N ASP A 569 -12.03 -0.22 -18.29
CA ASP A 569 -11.18 -1.37 -18.45
C ASP A 569 -12.02 -2.63 -18.55
N LEU A 570 -11.63 -3.55 -19.41
CA LEU A 570 -12.28 -4.84 -19.62
C LEU A 570 -11.30 -5.97 -19.39
N ARG A 571 -11.69 -6.95 -18.62
CA ARG A 571 -10.96 -8.20 -18.42
C ARG A 571 -11.87 -9.38 -18.75
N ALA A 572 -11.33 -10.37 -19.47
CA ALA A 572 -12.01 -11.62 -19.75
C ALA A 572 -11.06 -12.79 -19.48
N ALA A 573 -11.58 -13.86 -18.89
CA ALA A 573 -10.84 -15.08 -18.68
C ALA A 573 -11.74 -16.30 -18.95
N TYR A 574 -11.10 -17.39 -19.43
CA TYR A 574 -11.73 -18.67 -19.63
C TYR A 574 -10.86 -19.77 -19.03
N THR A 575 -11.41 -20.60 -18.14
CA THR A 575 -10.69 -21.68 -17.47
C THR A 575 -11.03 -23.03 -18.08
N LEU A 576 -10.03 -23.70 -18.61
CA LEU A 576 -10.10 -25.08 -19.09
C LEU A 576 -9.81 -26.02 -17.91
N HIS A 577 -10.80 -26.80 -17.51
CA HIS A 577 -10.68 -27.80 -16.42
C HIS A 577 -10.11 -29.11 -16.93
N ASN A 578 -8.80 -29.14 -17.19
CA ASN A 578 -8.05 -30.33 -17.50
C ASN A 578 -7.35 -30.91 -16.25
N ARG A 579 -6.53 -31.97 -16.40
CA ARG A 579 -5.71 -32.47 -15.29
C ARG A 579 -4.87 -31.37 -14.60
N VAL A 580 -4.40 -30.42 -15.39
CA VAL A 580 -3.82 -29.15 -14.92
C VAL A 580 -4.75 -28.06 -15.45
N PRO A 581 -5.45 -27.32 -14.58
CA PRO A 581 -6.29 -26.20 -15.00
C PRO A 581 -5.48 -25.15 -15.76
N VAL A 582 -6.01 -24.68 -16.89
CA VAL A 582 -5.41 -23.65 -17.73
C VAL A 582 -6.38 -22.50 -17.89
N THR A 583 -5.99 -21.30 -17.48
CA THR A 583 -6.79 -20.09 -17.66
C THR A 583 -6.20 -19.23 -18.77
N LEU A 584 -6.98 -19.01 -19.83
CA LEU A 584 -6.68 -18.01 -20.85
C LEU A 584 -7.25 -16.66 -20.39
N MET A 585 -6.50 -15.58 -20.56
CA MET A 585 -6.93 -14.25 -20.13
C MET A 585 -6.61 -13.18 -21.16
N VAL A 586 -7.50 -12.19 -21.24
CA VAL A 586 -7.35 -10.99 -22.06
C VAL A 586 -7.71 -9.78 -21.18
N LYS A 587 -6.94 -8.72 -21.32
CA LYS A 587 -7.12 -7.45 -20.63
C LYS A 587 -7.03 -6.32 -21.65
N ALA A 588 -7.98 -5.39 -21.58
CA ALA A 588 -7.98 -4.15 -22.34
C ALA A 588 -8.17 -2.99 -21.37
N ASP A 589 -7.18 -2.12 -21.23
CA ASP A 589 -7.27 -0.94 -20.37
C ASP A 589 -7.53 0.30 -21.22
N ASN A 590 -8.22 1.28 -20.62
CA ASN A 590 -8.58 2.55 -21.25
C ASN A 590 -9.27 2.36 -22.61
N ILE A 591 -10.28 1.49 -22.68
CA ILE A 591 -10.98 1.18 -23.95
C ILE A 591 -11.71 2.40 -24.57
N LEU A 592 -11.87 3.48 -23.79
CA LEU A 592 -12.39 4.77 -24.28
C LEU A 592 -11.31 5.62 -24.96
N ASP A 593 -10.08 5.13 -25.04
CA ASP A 593 -8.90 5.83 -25.59
C ASP A 593 -8.74 7.27 -25.05
N ARG A 594 -8.96 7.40 -23.74
CA ARG A 594 -8.88 8.71 -23.09
C ARG A 594 -7.43 9.17 -22.97
N HIS A 595 -7.13 10.35 -23.47
CA HIS A 595 -5.85 11.03 -23.25
C HIS A 595 -5.89 11.74 -21.88
N TYR A 596 -4.93 11.45 -21.02
CA TYR A 596 -4.86 12.01 -19.68
C TYR A 596 -3.43 12.03 -19.15
N GLU A 597 -3.22 12.80 -18.10
CA GLU A 597 -1.95 12.88 -17.34
C GLU A 597 -2.25 12.76 -15.85
N ILE A 598 -1.39 12.04 -15.13
CA ILE A 598 -1.38 11.99 -13.66
C ILE A 598 -0.30 12.94 -13.14
N VAL A 599 0.80 13.06 -13.86
CA VAL A 599 1.89 14.01 -13.63
C VAL A 599 2.01 14.88 -14.87
N TYR A 600 2.04 16.18 -14.70
CA TYR A 600 2.11 17.15 -15.78
C TYR A 600 3.27 16.88 -16.75
N GLY A 601 2.96 16.82 -18.04
CA GLY A 601 3.91 16.49 -19.09
C GLY A 601 4.32 15.01 -19.14
N CYS A 602 3.61 14.14 -18.45
CA CYS A 602 3.77 12.69 -18.53
C CYS A 602 2.46 12.09 -19.10
N PRO A 603 2.26 12.10 -20.43
CA PRO A 603 1.07 11.54 -21.06
C PRO A 603 0.99 10.03 -20.76
N MET A 604 -0.17 9.63 -20.24
CA MET A 604 -0.50 8.24 -19.98
C MET A 604 -0.92 7.52 -21.28
N PRO A 605 -0.82 6.19 -21.36
CA PRO A 605 -1.17 5.46 -22.58
C PRO A 605 -2.67 5.58 -22.90
N GLY A 606 -3.00 5.57 -24.20
CA GLY A 606 -4.34 5.30 -24.70
C GLY A 606 -4.75 3.85 -24.50
N ILE A 607 -5.49 3.24 -25.42
CA ILE A 607 -5.89 1.83 -25.33
C ILE A 607 -4.65 0.93 -25.22
N THR A 608 -4.65 0.04 -24.23
CA THR A 608 -3.64 -1.01 -24.12
C THR A 608 -4.29 -2.38 -24.08
N LEU A 609 -3.65 -3.36 -24.72
CA LEU A 609 -4.13 -4.74 -24.80
C LEU A 609 -3.07 -5.69 -24.25
N MET A 610 -3.52 -6.67 -23.47
CA MET A 610 -2.68 -7.78 -23.02
C MET A 610 -3.44 -9.10 -23.12
N GLY A 611 -2.74 -10.16 -23.50
CA GLY A 611 -3.24 -11.52 -23.46
C GLY A 611 -2.29 -12.44 -22.73
N GLY A 612 -2.81 -13.50 -22.12
CA GLY A 612 -1.96 -14.39 -21.34
C GLY A 612 -2.58 -15.73 -21.02
N VAL A 613 -1.75 -16.59 -20.44
CA VAL A 613 -2.13 -17.92 -19.97
C VAL A 613 -1.59 -18.17 -18.57
N GLU A 614 -2.39 -18.80 -17.73
CA GLU A 614 -1.99 -19.25 -16.40
C GLU A 614 -2.27 -20.74 -16.24
N PHE A 615 -1.31 -21.45 -15.70
CA PHE A 615 -1.40 -22.84 -15.29
C PHE A 615 -1.43 -22.90 -13.76
N LYS A 616 -2.32 -23.73 -13.19
CA LYS A 616 -2.36 -24.02 -11.74
C LYS A 616 -2.29 -25.52 -11.50
N PHE A 617 -1.49 -25.96 -10.53
CA PHE A 617 -1.31 -27.39 -10.22
C PHE A 617 -1.14 -27.60 -8.70
#